data_75db97966f327d64180e0a4fa9db738a
#
_entry.id   75db97966f327d64180e0a4fa9db738a
#
_cell.length_a   1.000
_cell.length_b   1.000
_cell.length_c   1.000
_cell.angle_alpha   90.00
_cell.angle_beta   90.00
_cell.angle_gamma   90.00
#
_symmetry.space_group_name_H-M   'P 1'
#
loop_
_entity.id
_entity.type
_entity.pdbx_description
1 polymer ?
#
loop_
_entity_poly.entity_id
_entity_poly.type
_entity_poly.pdbx_seq_one_letter_code
_entity_poly.pdbx_strand_id
1 'polypeptide(L)'
;GDILLVAGKGHEKTQDYGKKRIFFSDQKIILDSIRLKNKFLFKNLKLNIIQEQSKVNLSNRLLIKNISINSKSIRKNDVFFAIKGKNVDGNNYVSEAIKKKSSFAIVNRYNNNHPLFKQIKVNNTLKFLTICSSILRENINARIISITGSCGKTTLKEMIGLVLKKISRTSFSPKSFNNKYGVPLSLFNMKQNDDFGVFEIGMDKKGEINDLSKIIKPDLGVITNIS
;
A
#
# COMPACT_ATOMS: atom_id res chain seq x y z
N GLY A 1 -7.53 0.06 22.30
CA GLY A 1 -6.69 1.20 21.92
C GLY A 1 -6.01 1.77 23.16
N ASP A 2 -4.82 2.29 23.01
CA ASP A 2 -4.05 2.87 24.09
C ASP A 2 -4.62 4.25 24.47
N ILE A 3 -4.68 4.53 25.75
CA ILE A 3 -5.11 5.84 26.28
C ILE A 3 -3.86 6.58 26.75
N LEU A 4 -3.59 7.76 26.16
CA LEU A 4 -2.56 8.67 26.59
C LEU A 4 -3.19 9.80 27.41
N LEU A 5 -2.86 9.85 28.72
CA LEU A 5 -3.21 10.97 29.58
C LEU A 5 -2.05 11.96 29.61
N VAL A 6 -2.29 13.19 29.20
CA VAL A 6 -1.32 14.27 29.31
C VAL A 6 -1.82 15.27 30.36
N ALA A 7 -1.11 15.31 31.50
CA ALA A 7 -1.35 16.29 32.55
C ALA A 7 -0.36 17.45 32.35
N GLY A 8 -0.86 18.61 32.00
CA GLY A 8 -0.09 19.81 31.73
C GLY A 8 -0.87 21.07 32.08
N LYS A 9 -0.59 22.18 31.39
CA LYS A 9 -1.25 23.47 31.64
C LYS A 9 -2.75 23.53 31.26
N GLY A 10 -3.26 22.45 30.64
CA GLY A 10 -4.67 22.29 30.30
C GLY A 10 -5.18 23.40 29.36
N HIS A 11 -5.99 24.31 29.86
CA HIS A 11 -6.59 25.40 29.09
C HIS A 11 -5.71 26.64 28.92
N GLU A 12 -4.57 26.71 29.59
CA GLU A 12 -3.65 27.83 29.45
C GLU A 12 -3.02 27.83 28.05
N LYS A 13 -3.09 29.01 27.39
CA LYS A 13 -2.58 29.17 26.02
C LYS A 13 -1.23 29.85 25.93
N THR A 14 -0.61 30.17 27.07
CA THR A 14 0.67 30.87 27.13
C THR A 14 1.59 30.30 28.19
N GLN A 15 2.86 30.27 27.91
CA GLN A 15 3.90 29.93 28.87
C GLN A 15 4.75 31.18 29.12
N ASP A 16 4.91 31.53 30.41
CA ASP A 16 5.69 32.68 30.89
C ASP A 16 7.10 32.24 31.23
N TYR A 17 8.09 32.86 30.60
CA TYR A 17 9.53 32.66 30.87
C TYR A 17 10.14 33.88 31.54
N GLY A 18 9.36 34.62 32.34
CA GLY A 18 9.79 35.80 33.06
C GLY A 18 9.83 37.07 32.18
N LYS A 19 10.71 37.14 31.20
CA LYS A 19 10.83 38.29 30.29
C LYS A 19 10.09 38.10 28.94
N LYS A 20 9.54 36.90 28.68
CA LYS A 20 8.80 36.59 27.42
C LYS A 20 7.64 35.67 27.68
N ARG A 21 6.46 36.04 27.20
CA ARG A 21 5.30 35.17 27.08
C ARG A 21 5.29 34.53 25.69
N ILE A 22 5.28 33.21 25.62
CA ILE A 22 5.20 32.45 24.37
C ILE A 22 3.87 31.74 24.32
N PHE A 23 3.24 31.75 23.14
CA PHE A 23 2.03 30.97 22.92
C PHE A 23 2.36 29.49 23.01
N PHE A 24 1.70 28.79 23.93
CA PHE A 24 1.92 27.39 24.21
C PHE A 24 0.58 26.70 24.44
N SER A 25 0.33 25.61 23.75
CA SER A 25 -0.87 24.80 23.93
C SER A 25 -0.48 23.33 23.90
N ASP A 26 -0.63 22.64 25.03
CA ASP A 26 -0.39 21.20 25.14
C ASP A 26 -1.16 20.42 24.08
N GLN A 27 -2.42 20.75 23.91
CA GLN A 27 -3.29 20.11 22.90
C GLN A 27 -2.73 20.27 21.48
N LYS A 28 -2.26 21.46 21.12
CA LYS A 28 -1.70 21.70 19.80
C LYS A 28 -0.39 20.93 19.60
N ILE A 29 0.50 20.93 20.61
CA ILE A 29 1.77 20.21 20.55
C ILE A 29 1.55 18.70 20.44
N ILE A 30 0.60 18.15 21.22
CA ILE A 30 0.24 16.73 21.15
C ILE A 30 -0.27 16.39 19.75
N LEU A 31 -1.23 17.17 19.23
CA LEU A 31 -1.79 16.95 17.88
C LEU A 31 -0.71 17.06 16.80
N ASP A 32 0.18 18.03 16.89
CA ASP A 32 1.27 18.20 15.93
C ASP A 32 2.32 17.07 16.06
N SER A 33 2.61 16.62 17.28
CA SER A 33 3.49 15.47 17.52
C SER A 33 2.90 14.17 17.01
N ILE A 34 1.59 13.94 17.23
CA ILE A 34 0.87 12.79 16.66
C ILE A 34 0.87 12.87 15.12
N ARG A 35 0.62 14.05 14.56
CA ARG A 35 0.67 14.26 13.10
C ARG A 35 2.08 14.04 12.53
N LEU A 36 3.12 14.51 13.21
CA LEU A 36 4.51 14.31 12.84
C LEU A 36 4.90 12.83 12.92
N LYS A 37 4.58 12.15 14.03
CA LYS A 37 4.81 10.72 14.21
C LYS A 37 4.07 9.90 13.15
N ASN A 38 2.80 10.21 12.93
CA ASN A 38 2.00 9.58 11.89
C ASN A 38 2.58 9.86 10.50
N LYS A 39 2.98 11.10 10.20
CA LYS A 39 3.61 11.46 8.92
C LYS A 39 4.93 10.71 8.71
N PHE A 40 5.71 10.46 9.76
CA PHE A 40 6.98 9.72 9.69
C PHE A 40 6.76 8.22 9.55
N LEU A 41 5.90 7.64 10.37
CA LEU A 41 5.52 6.22 10.29
C LEU A 41 4.84 5.92 8.95
N PHE A 42 3.95 6.80 8.51
CA PHE A 42 3.17 6.64 7.28
C PHE A 42 3.99 6.83 6.01
N LYS A 43 4.99 7.69 6.01
CA LYS A 43 5.76 7.98 4.80
C LYS A 43 6.58 6.77 4.31
N ASN A 44 6.89 5.83 5.19
CA ASN A 44 7.83 4.74 4.92
C ASN A 44 7.26 3.33 5.16
N LEU A 45 5.95 3.15 5.47
CA LEU A 45 5.43 1.81 5.79
C LEU A 45 5.74 0.79 4.69
N LYS A 46 5.48 1.11 3.43
CA LYS A 46 5.79 0.21 2.31
C LYS A 46 7.29 -0.07 2.20
N LEU A 47 8.12 0.94 2.42
CA LEU A 47 9.58 0.79 2.43
C LEU A 47 10.03 -0.13 3.57
N ASN A 48 9.51 0.09 4.78
CA ASN A 48 9.83 -0.72 5.95
C ASN A 48 9.42 -2.19 5.73
N ILE A 49 8.21 -2.44 5.23
CA ILE A 49 7.76 -3.79 4.89
C ILE A 49 8.71 -4.46 3.89
N ILE A 50 9.09 -3.75 2.81
CA ILE A 50 10.03 -4.28 1.82
C ILE A 50 11.39 -4.57 2.46
N GLN A 51 11.93 -3.67 3.28
CA GLN A 51 13.21 -3.87 3.98
C GLN A 51 13.18 -5.10 4.89
N GLU A 52 12.18 -5.21 5.75
CA GLU A 52 12.04 -6.32 6.70
C GLU A 52 11.93 -7.66 5.97
N GLN A 53 11.10 -7.72 4.95
CA GLN A 53 10.85 -8.96 4.22
C GLN A 53 11.99 -9.35 3.28
N SER A 54 12.73 -8.39 2.74
CA SER A 54 13.89 -8.65 1.87
C SER A 54 15.20 -8.78 2.65
N LYS A 55 15.23 -8.34 3.91
CA LYS A 55 16.44 -8.22 4.74
C LYS A 55 17.51 -7.31 4.12
N VAL A 56 17.09 -6.37 3.28
CA VAL A 56 17.98 -5.41 2.61
C VAL A 56 17.82 -4.05 3.26
N ASN A 57 18.92 -3.48 3.73
CA ASN A 57 18.89 -2.13 4.30
C ASN A 57 18.78 -1.08 3.18
N LEU A 58 17.70 -0.34 3.18
CA LEU A 58 17.41 0.72 2.22
C LEU A 58 17.50 2.08 2.90
N SER A 59 17.94 3.09 2.18
CA SER A 59 17.98 4.44 2.73
C SER A 59 16.56 4.94 3.08
N ASN A 60 16.38 5.43 4.31
CA ASN A 60 15.12 6.05 4.76
C ASN A 60 14.72 7.31 3.97
N ARG A 61 15.64 7.83 3.12
CA ARG A 61 15.35 8.95 2.21
C ARG A 61 14.65 8.50 0.92
N LEU A 62 14.58 7.18 0.66
CA LEU A 62 13.87 6.66 -0.51
C LEU A 62 12.37 6.91 -0.37
N LEU A 63 11.77 7.46 -1.43
CA LEU A 63 10.34 7.64 -1.54
C LEU A 63 9.76 6.53 -2.41
N ILE A 64 8.74 5.85 -1.89
CA ILE A 64 7.90 4.94 -2.67
C ILE A 64 6.55 5.59 -2.87
N LYS A 65 6.18 5.85 -4.13
CA LYS A 65 4.86 6.35 -4.48
C LYS A 65 3.89 5.21 -4.73
N ASN A 66 4.13 4.45 -5.76
CA ASN A 66 3.30 3.32 -6.15
C ASN A 66 4.14 2.09 -6.43
N ILE A 67 3.44 0.97 -6.52
CA ILE A 67 4.00 -0.30 -6.94
C ILE A 67 3.43 -0.64 -8.32
N SER A 68 4.26 -1.10 -9.24
CA SER A 68 3.79 -1.57 -10.54
C SER A 68 4.48 -2.85 -10.97
N ILE A 69 3.73 -3.70 -11.68
CA ILE A 69 4.23 -4.89 -12.37
C ILE A 69 4.36 -4.65 -13.88
N ASN A 70 3.98 -3.46 -14.36
CA ASN A 70 4.05 -3.06 -15.76
C ASN A 70 5.09 -1.93 -15.91
N SER A 71 6.20 -2.23 -16.58
CA SER A 71 7.30 -1.28 -16.84
C SER A 71 6.83 -0.04 -17.62
N LYS A 72 5.82 -0.20 -18.50
CA LYS A 72 5.28 0.92 -19.29
C LYS A 72 4.60 1.98 -18.43
N SER A 73 4.00 1.58 -17.31
CA SER A 73 3.28 2.47 -16.38
C SER A 73 4.15 3.06 -15.26
N ILE A 74 5.40 2.64 -15.15
CA ILE A 74 6.34 3.13 -14.12
C ILE A 74 6.54 4.65 -14.24
N ARG A 75 6.49 5.31 -13.09
CA ARG A 75 6.81 6.73 -12.91
C ARG A 75 7.95 6.91 -11.90
N LYS A 76 8.48 8.11 -11.83
CA LYS A 76 9.51 8.46 -10.84
C LYS A 76 9.05 8.13 -9.41
N ASN A 77 9.92 7.44 -8.67
CA ASN A 77 9.71 6.97 -7.30
C ASN A 77 8.70 5.81 -7.16
N ASP A 78 8.29 5.16 -8.24
CA ASP A 78 7.58 3.89 -8.16
C ASP A 78 8.57 2.74 -7.92
N VAL A 79 8.07 1.61 -7.40
CA VAL A 79 8.80 0.35 -7.30
C VAL A 79 8.28 -0.61 -8.35
N PHE A 80 9.19 -1.19 -9.12
CA PHE A 80 8.85 -2.18 -10.12
C PHE A 80 8.99 -3.60 -9.56
N PHE A 81 7.94 -4.40 -9.66
CA PHE A 81 7.98 -5.83 -9.34
C PHE A 81 8.10 -6.63 -10.62
N ALA A 82 9.27 -7.21 -10.86
CA ALA A 82 9.58 -8.02 -12.04
C ALA A 82 8.98 -9.43 -11.90
N ILE A 83 7.66 -9.54 -12.04
CA ILE A 83 6.95 -10.82 -11.87
C ILE A 83 7.15 -11.69 -13.11
N LYS A 84 7.51 -12.95 -12.90
CA LYS A 84 7.52 -13.97 -13.94
C LYS A 84 6.12 -14.54 -14.10
N GLY A 85 5.44 -14.19 -15.18
CA GLY A 85 4.14 -14.74 -15.60
C GLY A 85 4.31 -16.00 -16.45
N LYS A 86 3.18 -16.50 -17.01
CA LYS A 86 3.21 -17.64 -17.92
C LYS A 86 3.90 -17.30 -19.25
N ASN A 87 3.57 -16.17 -19.85
CA ASN A 87 4.01 -15.76 -21.18
C ASN A 87 5.03 -14.64 -21.16
N VAL A 88 5.22 -13.95 -20.03
CA VAL A 88 6.07 -12.77 -19.91
C VAL A 88 6.92 -12.87 -18.67
N ASP A 89 8.23 -12.67 -18.82
CA ASP A 89 9.16 -12.55 -17.69
C ASP A 89 9.42 -11.06 -17.40
N GLY A 90 8.92 -10.57 -16.26
CA GLY A 90 9.12 -9.20 -15.82
C GLY A 90 10.59 -8.78 -15.69
N ASN A 91 11.51 -9.74 -15.46
CA ASN A 91 12.94 -9.42 -15.36
C ASN A 91 13.51 -8.82 -16.66
N ASN A 92 12.93 -9.12 -17.80
CA ASN A 92 13.35 -8.57 -19.09
C ASN A 92 13.05 -7.06 -19.21
N TYR A 93 12.17 -6.52 -18.34
CA TYR A 93 11.73 -5.12 -18.36
C TYR A 93 12.33 -4.26 -17.24
N VAL A 94 13.29 -4.80 -16.47
CA VAL A 94 13.98 -4.08 -15.39
C VAL A 94 14.70 -2.84 -15.92
N SER A 95 15.36 -2.96 -17.07
CA SER A 95 16.06 -1.83 -17.72
C SER A 95 15.10 -0.69 -18.06
N GLU A 96 13.92 -1.00 -18.59
CA GLU A 96 12.90 0.01 -18.90
C GLU A 96 12.39 0.70 -17.65
N ALA A 97 12.12 -0.07 -16.59
CA ALA A 97 11.64 0.48 -15.32
C ALA A 97 12.68 1.42 -14.67
N ILE A 98 13.97 1.06 -14.71
CA ILE A 98 15.04 1.89 -14.15
C ILE A 98 15.25 3.16 -14.99
N LYS A 99 15.20 3.08 -16.33
CA LYS A 99 15.25 4.25 -17.23
C LYS A 99 14.12 5.23 -16.94
N LYS A 100 12.94 4.76 -16.56
CA LYS A 100 11.78 5.59 -16.14
C LYS A 100 11.87 6.10 -14.71
N LYS A 101 13.06 6.00 -14.09
CA LYS A 101 13.35 6.53 -12.74
C LYS A 101 12.55 5.86 -11.62
N SER A 102 12.30 4.52 -11.74
CA SER A 102 11.85 3.76 -10.57
C SER A 102 12.82 3.95 -9.40
N SER A 103 12.33 3.88 -8.16
CA SER A 103 13.19 3.91 -6.99
C SER A 103 14.14 2.72 -7.00
N PHE A 104 13.60 1.54 -7.21
CA PHE A 104 14.31 0.28 -7.41
C PHE A 104 13.37 -0.77 -8.05
N ALA A 105 13.90 -1.93 -8.38
CA ALA A 105 13.14 -3.07 -8.86
C ALA A 105 13.27 -4.26 -7.90
N ILE A 106 12.17 -4.98 -7.65
CA ILE A 106 12.17 -6.30 -7.00
C ILE A 106 12.31 -7.34 -8.10
N VAL A 107 13.36 -8.17 -8.04
CA VAL A 107 13.72 -9.11 -9.08
C VAL A 107 13.96 -10.51 -8.52
N ASN A 108 13.86 -11.56 -9.33
CA ASN A 108 14.30 -12.90 -8.94
C ASN A 108 15.72 -13.22 -9.45
N ARG A 109 16.23 -12.45 -10.42
CA ARG A 109 17.61 -12.48 -10.90
C ARG A 109 18.10 -11.06 -11.15
N TYR A 110 19.35 -10.79 -10.83
CA TYR A 110 19.95 -9.49 -11.12
C TYR A 110 20.09 -9.26 -12.63
N ASN A 111 19.91 -8.01 -13.03
CA ASN A 111 20.28 -7.52 -14.34
C ASN A 111 21.64 -6.79 -14.20
N ASN A 112 22.70 -7.39 -14.72
CA ASN A 112 24.09 -6.90 -14.56
C ASN A 112 24.34 -5.55 -15.26
N ASN A 113 23.44 -5.12 -16.16
CA ASN A 113 23.55 -3.83 -16.83
C ASN A 113 23.11 -2.65 -15.92
N HIS A 114 22.70 -2.93 -14.68
CA HIS A 114 22.22 -1.91 -13.75
C HIS A 114 22.84 -2.08 -12.35
N PRO A 115 23.03 -0.98 -11.61
CA PRO A 115 23.60 -1.03 -10.28
C PRO A 115 22.79 -1.93 -9.33
N LEU A 116 23.47 -2.70 -8.50
CA LEU A 116 22.85 -3.62 -7.53
C LEU A 116 21.95 -2.88 -6.53
N PHE A 117 22.33 -1.67 -6.13
CA PHE A 117 21.50 -0.87 -5.19
C PHE A 117 20.14 -0.43 -5.79
N LYS A 118 19.94 -0.61 -7.09
CA LYS A 118 18.65 -0.41 -7.78
C LYS A 118 17.83 -1.68 -7.90
N GLN A 119 18.28 -2.78 -7.33
CA GLN A 119 17.63 -4.08 -7.47
C GLN A 119 17.64 -4.82 -6.14
N ILE A 120 16.50 -5.35 -5.75
CA ILE A 120 16.35 -6.23 -4.58
C ILE A 120 16.01 -7.62 -5.10
N LYS A 121 16.91 -8.57 -4.89
CA LYS A 121 16.71 -9.96 -5.32
C LYS A 121 15.91 -10.72 -4.28
N VAL A 122 14.86 -11.39 -4.74
CA VAL A 122 14.02 -12.31 -3.95
C VAL A 122 13.80 -13.61 -4.71
N ASN A 123 13.53 -14.71 -4.01
CA ASN A 123 13.34 -16.01 -4.65
C ASN A 123 12.11 -16.04 -5.58
N ASN A 124 11.02 -15.41 -5.17
CA ASN A 124 9.77 -15.34 -5.95
C ASN A 124 9.11 -13.97 -5.76
N THR A 125 9.10 -13.18 -6.81
CA THR A 125 8.60 -11.80 -6.80
C THR A 125 7.10 -11.71 -6.56
N LEU A 126 6.31 -12.67 -7.05
CA LEU A 126 4.86 -12.71 -6.78
C LEU A 126 4.56 -13.05 -5.32
N LYS A 127 5.21 -14.10 -4.79
CA LYS A 127 5.06 -14.47 -3.38
C LYS A 127 5.50 -13.33 -2.46
N PHE A 128 6.58 -12.65 -2.81
CA PHE A 128 7.07 -11.48 -2.07
C PHE A 128 6.04 -10.34 -2.08
N LEU A 129 5.45 -10.01 -3.24
CA LEU A 129 4.38 -9.01 -3.33
C LEU A 129 3.17 -9.40 -2.47
N THR A 130 2.76 -10.66 -2.51
CA THR A 130 1.64 -11.19 -1.71
C THR A 130 1.90 -11.03 -0.21
N ILE A 131 3.09 -11.40 0.26
CA ILE A 131 3.49 -11.24 1.68
C ILE A 131 3.47 -9.77 2.08
N CYS A 132 4.11 -8.91 1.29
CA CYS A 132 4.13 -7.47 1.57
C CYS A 132 2.71 -6.87 1.62
N SER A 133 1.81 -7.34 0.75
CA SER A 133 0.43 -6.89 0.71
C SER A 133 -0.35 -7.32 1.95
N SER A 134 -0.18 -8.57 2.40
CA SER A 134 -0.81 -9.08 3.62
C SER A 134 -0.33 -8.32 4.86
N ILE A 135 0.98 -8.05 4.96
CA ILE A 135 1.54 -7.26 6.06
C ILE A 135 1.01 -5.83 6.02
N LEU A 136 0.91 -5.22 4.83
CA LEU A 136 0.28 -3.89 4.72
C LEU A 136 -1.15 -3.92 5.23
N ARG A 137 -1.95 -4.94 4.84
CA ARG A 137 -3.34 -5.09 5.31
C ARG A 137 -3.45 -5.12 6.84
N GLU A 138 -2.52 -5.78 7.50
CA GLU A 138 -2.47 -5.87 8.97
C GLU A 138 -2.10 -4.54 9.65
N ASN A 139 -1.46 -3.63 8.91
CA ASN A 139 -0.97 -2.35 9.41
C ASN A 139 -1.79 -1.14 8.97
N ILE A 140 -2.93 -1.34 8.32
CA ILE A 140 -3.86 -0.29 7.93
C ILE A 140 -5.23 -0.51 8.58
N ASN A 141 -5.87 0.60 8.98
CA ASN A 141 -7.20 0.58 9.63
C ASN A 141 -8.35 0.73 8.64
N ALA A 142 -8.07 0.73 7.32
CA ALA A 142 -9.09 0.85 6.31
C ALA A 142 -10.10 -0.31 6.39
N ARG A 143 -11.39 -0.01 6.27
CA ARG A 143 -12.43 -1.03 6.08
C ARG A 143 -12.40 -1.54 4.64
N ILE A 144 -12.34 -2.84 4.48
CA ILE A 144 -12.19 -3.47 3.17
C ILE A 144 -13.49 -4.11 2.73
N ILE A 145 -13.94 -3.72 1.54
CA ILE A 145 -15.09 -4.30 0.84
C ILE A 145 -14.56 -5.15 -0.29
N SER A 146 -14.92 -6.42 -0.32
CA SER A 146 -14.62 -7.32 -1.42
C SER A 146 -15.87 -7.70 -2.20
N ILE A 147 -15.76 -7.76 -3.51
CA ILE A 147 -16.89 -8.01 -4.42
C ILE A 147 -16.53 -9.18 -5.31
N THR A 148 -17.37 -10.20 -5.32
CA THR A 148 -17.25 -11.37 -6.21
C THR A 148 -18.59 -11.71 -6.86
N GLY A 149 -18.64 -12.74 -7.70
CA GLY A 149 -19.82 -13.18 -8.43
C GLY A 149 -19.55 -13.41 -9.91
N SER A 150 -20.51 -13.95 -10.64
CA SER A 150 -20.35 -14.27 -12.07
C SER A 150 -20.31 -13.01 -12.94
N CYS A 151 -21.24 -12.08 -12.75
CA CYS A 151 -21.35 -10.83 -13.51
C CYS A 151 -21.45 -9.61 -12.60
N GLY A 152 -21.18 -8.40 -13.13
CA GLY A 152 -21.42 -7.13 -12.45
C GLY A 152 -20.38 -6.72 -11.40
N LYS A 153 -19.38 -7.54 -11.09
CA LYS A 153 -18.32 -7.27 -10.10
C LYS A 153 -17.63 -5.92 -10.32
N THR A 154 -17.11 -5.71 -11.51
CA THR A 154 -16.36 -4.50 -11.86
C THR A 154 -17.25 -3.26 -11.80
N THR A 155 -18.45 -3.35 -12.31
CA THR A 155 -19.43 -2.24 -12.29
C THR A 155 -19.75 -1.85 -10.84
N LEU A 156 -20.12 -2.82 -10.00
CA LEU A 156 -20.44 -2.56 -8.60
C LEU A 156 -19.24 -2.01 -7.81
N LYS A 157 -18.04 -2.56 -8.04
CA LYS A 157 -16.81 -2.04 -7.47
C LYS A 157 -16.57 -0.57 -7.83
N GLU A 158 -16.69 -0.22 -9.11
CA GLU A 158 -16.52 1.17 -9.56
C GLU A 158 -17.58 2.09 -8.93
N MET A 159 -18.87 1.68 -8.91
CA MET A 159 -19.94 2.46 -8.31
C MET A 159 -19.66 2.71 -6.81
N ILE A 160 -19.39 1.68 -6.02
CA ILE A 160 -19.10 1.81 -4.60
C ILE A 160 -17.83 2.66 -4.38
N GLY A 161 -16.76 2.37 -5.14
CA GLY A 161 -15.51 3.10 -5.03
C GLY A 161 -15.67 4.60 -5.34
N LEU A 162 -16.42 4.96 -6.37
CA LEU A 162 -16.68 6.35 -6.73
C LEU A 162 -17.56 7.08 -5.71
N VAL A 163 -18.59 6.43 -5.18
CA VAL A 163 -19.45 7.00 -4.13
C VAL A 163 -18.64 7.23 -2.85
N LEU A 164 -17.94 6.21 -2.35
CA LEU A 164 -17.13 6.33 -1.15
C LEU A 164 -16.03 7.37 -1.29
N LYS A 165 -15.41 7.50 -2.47
CA LYS A 165 -14.37 8.50 -2.72
C LYS A 165 -14.85 9.94 -2.61
N LYS A 166 -16.16 10.19 -2.73
CA LYS A 166 -16.75 11.54 -2.54
C LYS A 166 -16.83 11.94 -1.07
N ILE A 167 -16.92 10.97 -0.16
CA ILE A 167 -17.17 11.21 1.27
C ILE A 167 -16.02 10.76 2.18
N SER A 168 -15.06 10.02 1.65
CA SER A 168 -13.95 9.44 2.43
C SER A 168 -12.70 9.22 1.57
N ARG A 169 -11.57 8.98 2.23
CA ARG A 169 -10.35 8.55 1.55
C ARG A 169 -10.48 7.09 1.17
N THR A 170 -10.64 6.84 -0.11
CA THR A 170 -10.95 5.50 -0.62
C THR A 170 -10.01 5.13 -1.75
N SER A 171 -9.41 3.96 -1.65
CA SER A 171 -8.72 3.27 -2.75
C SER A 171 -9.59 2.11 -3.26
N PHE A 172 -9.59 1.89 -4.56
CA PHE A 172 -10.21 0.71 -5.15
C PHE A 172 -9.38 0.16 -6.30
N SER A 173 -9.49 -1.15 -6.55
CA SER A 173 -8.69 -1.82 -7.55
C SER A 173 -8.99 -1.28 -8.95
N PRO A 174 -7.94 -0.94 -9.74
CA PRO A 174 -8.15 -0.43 -11.10
C PRO A 174 -8.63 -1.55 -12.02
N LYS A 175 -9.53 -1.25 -12.96
CA LYS A 175 -10.03 -2.21 -13.94
C LYS A 175 -10.46 -3.52 -13.28
N SER A 176 -10.20 -4.66 -13.94
CA SER A 176 -10.48 -6.02 -13.42
C SER A 176 -9.23 -6.63 -12.78
N PHE A 177 -8.55 -5.88 -11.86
CA PHE A 177 -7.41 -6.42 -11.10
C PHE A 177 -7.91 -7.33 -9.97
N ASN A 178 -8.46 -8.47 -10.34
CA ASN A 178 -9.24 -9.37 -9.49
C ASN A 178 -8.59 -10.74 -9.22
N ASN A 179 -7.37 -10.97 -9.76
CA ASN A 179 -6.66 -12.24 -9.69
C ASN A 179 -5.43 -12.19 -8.78
N LYS A 180 -4.68 -13.30 -8.70
CA LYS A 180 -3.47 -13.46 -7.88
C LYS A 180 -2.36 -12.41 -8.11
N TYR A 181 -2.39 -11.67 -9.20
CA TYR A 181 -1.46 -10.57 -9.49
C TYR A 181 -2.07 -9.22 -9.14
N GLY A 182 -3.31 -9.00 -9.56
CA GLY A 182 -4.00 -7.72 -9.44
C GLY A 182 -4.42 -7.40 -8.01
N VAL A 183 -4.90 -8.39 -7.27
CA VAL A 183 -5.37 -8.20 -5.89
C VAL A 183 -4.23 -7.78 -4.96
N PRO A 184 -3.09 -8.51 -4.86
CA PRO A 184 -1.97 -8.06 -4.03
C PRO A 184 -1.40 -6.71 -4.48
N LEU A 185 -1.31 -6.47 -5.80
CA LEU A 185 -0.85 -5.20 -6.33
C LEU A 185 -1.74 -4.04 -5.92
N SER A 186 -3.06 -4.19 -6.03
CA SER A 186 -4.03 -3.17 -5.64
C SER A 186 -4.01 -2.90 -4.15
N LEU A 187 -3.94 -3.95 -3.34
CA LEU A 187 -3.85 -3.86 -1.88
C LEU A 187 -2.56 -3.15 -1.46
N PHE A 188 -1.40 -3.53 -2.01
CA PHE A 188 -0.12 -2.89 -1.67
C PHE A 188 -0.02 -1.45 -2.18
N ASN A 189 -0.87 -1.05 -3.13
CA ASN A 189 -0.99 0.34 -3.57
C ASN A 189 -1.92 1.20 -2.72
N MET A 190 -2.70 0.64 -1.81
CA MET A 190 -3.51 1.43 -0.88
C MET A 190 -2.66 2.48 -0.15
N LYS A 191 -3.30 3.61 0.13
CA LYS A 191 -2.71 4.61 1.00
C LYS A 191 -2.97 4.22 2.44
N GLN A 192 -2.01 4.46 3.30
CA GLN A 192 -2.11 4.08 4.70
C GLN A 192 -3.20 4.81 5.47
N ASN A 193 -3.57 5.99 5.02
CA ASN A 193 -4.64 6.79 5.61
C ASN A 193 -5.97 6.67 4.86
N ASP A 194 -6.12 5.66 3.99
CA ASP A 194 -7.43 5.37 3.41
C ASP A 194 -8.39 4.87 4.49
N ASP A 195 -9.65 5.33 4.40
CA ASP A 195 -10.73 4.91 5.28
C ASP A 195 -11.40 3.64 4.74
N PHE A 196 -11.39 3.49 3.39
CA PHE A 196 -11.96 2.32 2.70
C PHE A 196 -11.05 1.81 1.59
N GLY A 197 -11.11 0.48 1.39
CA GLY A 197 -10.60 -0.21 0.21
C GLY A 197 -11.70 -1.03 -0.45
N VAL A 198 -11.85 -0.94 -1.77
CA VAL A 198 -12.84 -1.72 -2.52
C VAL A 198 -12.15 -2.58 -3.56
N PHE A 199 -12.31 -3.90 -3.44
CA PHE A 199 -11.59 -4.86 -4.27
C PHE A 199 -12.53 -5.83 -4.96
N GLU A 200 -12.25 -6.09 -6.21
CA GLU A 200 -12.86 -7.18 -6.95
C GLU A 200 -12.05 -8.46 -6.73
N ILE A 201 -12.72 -9.59 -6.50
CA ILE A 201 -12.13 -10.92 -6.37
C ILE A 201 -12.63 -11.80 -7.53
N GLY A 202 -11.69 -12.36 -8.28
CA GLY A 202 -11.97 -13.33 -9.33
C GLY A 202 -12.49 -14.66 -8.77
N MET A 203 -13.19 -15.42 -9.62
CA MET A 203 -13.72 -16.73 -9.29
C MET A 203 -13.51 -17.76 -10.43
N ASP A 204 -12.42 -17.59 -11.18
CA ASP A 204 -12.16 -18.43 -12.36
C ASP A 204 -11.77 -19.89 -11.99
N LYS A 205 -11.27 -20.09 -10.76
CA LYS A 205 -10.79 -21.38 -10.29
C LYS A 205 -11.31 -21.70 -8.89
N LYS A 206 -11.57 -22.99 -8.66
CA LYS A 206 -11.90 -23.48 -7.32
C LYS A 206 -10.82 -23.07 -6.31
N GLY A 207 -11.22 -22.48 -5.19
CA GLY A 207 -10.34 -22.00 -4.13
C GLY A 207 -9.81 -20.59 -4.30
N GLU A 208 -9.92 -19.95 -5.48
CA GLU A 208 -9.35 -18.63 -5.75
C GLU A 208 -9.92 -17.54 -4.81
N ILE A 209 -11.24 -17.55 -4.58
CA ILE A 209 -11.89 -16.62 -3.65
C ILE A 209 -11.31 -16.78 -2.23
N ASN A 210 -11.16 -18.03 -1.76
CA ASN A 210 -10.59 -18.32 -0.44
C ASN A 210 -9.15 -17.82 -0.33
N ASP A 211 -8.32 -18.04 -1.34
CA ASP A 211 -6.91 -17.63 -1.30
C ASP A 211 -6.78 -16.10 -1.35
N LEU A 212 -7.56 -15.44 -2.19
CA LEU A 212 -7.52 -13.97 -2.31
C LEU A 212 -8.15 -13.29 -1.09
N SER A 213 -9.21 -13.86 -0.51
CA SER A 213 -9.83 -13.31 0.71
C SER A 213 -8.91 -13.39 1.93
N LYS A 214 -8.06 -14.41 2.03
CA LYS A 214 -7.03 -14.51 3.08
C LYS A 214 -6.00 -13.39 3.00
N ILE A 215 -5.70 -12.89 1.79
CA ILE A 215 -4.79 -11.78 1.58
C ILE A 215 -5.47 -10.45 1.94
N ILE A 216 -6.71 -10.26 1.46
CA ILE A 216 -7.46 -9.00 1.61
C ILE A 216 -8.01 -8.85 3.02
N LYS A 217 -8.43 -9.95 3.67
CA LYS A 217 -9.14 -9.97 4.97
C LYS A 217 -10.27 -8.94 4.96
N PRO A 218 -11.33 -9.15 4.13
CA PRO A 218 -12.40 -8.16 3.97
C PRO A 218 -13.25 -8.04 5.23
N ASP A 219 -13.68 -6.83 5.53
CA ASP A 219 -14.65 -6.53 6.58
C ASP A 219 -16.09 -6.74 6.08
N LEU A 220 -16.29 -6.60 4.76
CA LEU A 220 -17.57 -6.85 4.08
C LEU A 220 -17.33 -7.58 2.76
N GLY A 221 -18.03 -8.69 2.57
CA GLY A 221 -18.10 -9.45 1.33
C GLY A 221 -19.42 -9.22 0.60
N VAL A 222 -19.37 -8.94 -0.70
CA VAL A 222 -20.55 -8.79 -1.56
C VAL A 222 -20.48 -9.81 -2.68
N ILE A 223 -21.55 -10.54 -2.87
CA ILE A 223 -21.72 -11.48 -3.99
C ILE A 223 -22.80 -10.90 -4.91
N THR A 224 -22.43 -10.60 -6.17
CA THR A 224 -23.38 -9.98 -7.11
C THR A 224 -24.42 -10.97 -7.59
N ASN A 225 -23.96 -12.11 -8.08
CA ASN A 225 -24.78 -13.25 -8.45
C ASN A 225 -23.93 -14.52 -8.57
N ILE A 226 -24.59 -15.65 -8.60
CA ILE A 226 -23.99 -16.97 -8.86
C ILE A 226 -24.79 -17.60 -10.00
N SER A 227 -24.13 -17.83 -11.13
CA SER A 227 -24.70 -18.49 -12.31
C SER A 227 -23.79 -19.60 -12.79
#